data_bc58ff959269fe9aef2f0a184f8d5304
#
_entry.id   bc58ff959269fe9aef2f0a184f8d5304
#
_cell.length_a   1.000
_cell.length_b   1.000
_cell.length_c   1.000
_cell.angle_alpha   90.00
_cell.angle_beta   90.00
_cell.angle_gamma   90.00
#
_symmetry.space_group_name_H-M   'P 1'
#
loop_
_entity.id
_entity.type
_entity.pdbx_description
1 polymer ?
#
loop_
_entity_poly.entity_id
_entity_poly.type
_entity_poly.pdbx_seq_one_letter_code
_entity_poly.pdbx_strand_id
1 'polypeptide(L)'
;FTWIVKSAFSPNAVVGGIAGASVKVAVQKGIARGLFSNEAGMGSTPHAHAVAHVKHPAEQGLSAMVGVFIDTILVCSATALSILVTKAYILKDANGDFLVGAQLTQGAFKSSFGEFGAILLAVCLAFFAFTTIIGWYYFGESNIKFLFGKKMLLPYRIVVILCIIAGSLQEVKIVWSLADIFNSLMVLPNLIAIVWMSFEVKALFKDYKEKFAKGNVTYDYSEEDK
;
A
#
# COMPACT_ATOMS: atom_id res chain seq x y z
N PHE A 1 -17.97 2.11 -14.27
CA PHE A 1 -17.76 0.65 -14.15
C PHE A 1 -18.26 -0.10 -15.37
N THR A 2 -19.49 0.10 -15.84
CA THR A 2 -20.07 -0.60 -17.00
C THR A 2 -19.21 -0.46 -18.26
N TRP A 3 -18.65 0.73 -18.51
CA TRP A 3 -17.75 0.96 -19.64
C TRP A 3 -16.44 0.17 -19.51
N ILE A 4 -15.84 0.11 -18.31
CA ILE A 4 -14.62 -0.66 -18.03
C ILE A 4 -14.86 -2.15 -18.32
N VAL A 5 -15.96 -2.70 -17.81
CA VAL A 5 -16.31 -4.11 -18.03
C VAL A 5 -16.56 -4.39 -19.51
N LYS A 6 -17.36 -3.56 -20.20
CA LYS A 6 -17.61 -3.72 -21.63
C LYS A 6 -16.32 -3.63 -22.46
N SER A 7 -15.41 -2.71 -22.11
CA SER A 7 -14.15 -2.56 -22.82
C SER A 7 -13.22 -3.75 -22.62
N ALA A 8 -13.23 -4.37 -21.45
CA ALA A 8 -12.44 -5.57 -21.17
C ALA A 8 -12.80 -6.78 -22.03
N PHE A 9 -14.07 -6.87 -22.48
CA PHE A 9 -14.57 -7.93 -23.34
C PHE A 9 -14.75 -7.49 -24.80
N SER A 10 -14.18 -6.36 -25.19
CA SER A 10 -14.25 -5.89 -26.59
C SER A 10 -13.25 -6.62 -27.50
N PRO A 11 -13.48 -6.69 -28.83
CA PRO A 11 -12.52 -7.25 -29.77
C PRO A 11 -11.14 -6.60 -29.71
N ASN A 12 -11.07 -5.30 -29.40
CA ASN A 12 -9.82 -4.57 -29.24
C ASN A 12 -9.03 -5.03 -28.00
N ALA A 13 -9.71 -5.43 -26.93
CA ALA A 13 -9.05 -6.02 -25.77
C ALA A 13 -8.48 -7.42 -26.10
N VAL A 14 -9.18 -8.20 -26.92
CA VAL A 14 -8.70 -9.51 -27.41
C VAL A 14 -7.45 -9.32 -28.27
N VAL A 15 -7.45 -8.38 -29.19
CA VAL A 15 -6.28 -8.05 -30.04
C VAL A 15 -5.11 -7.53 -29.18
N GLY A 16 -5.38 -6.65 -28.19
CA GLY A 16 -4.39 -6.20 -27.21
C GLY A 16 -3.86 -7.35 -26.34
N GLY A 17 -4.71 -8.31 -26.00
CA GLY A 17 -4.34 -9.53 -25.25
C GLY A 17 -3.51 -10.52 -26.07
N ILE A 18 -3.75 -10.64 -27.37
CA ILE A 18 -2.94 -11.47 -28.30
C ILE A 18 -1.51 -10.90 -28.43
N ALA A 19 -1.34 -9.57 -28.31
CA ALA A 19 -0.03 -8.95 -28.21
C ALA A 19 0.74 -9.34 -26.91
N GLY A 20 0.14 -10.13 -26.01
CA GLY A 20 0.72 -10.89 -24.89
C GLY A 20 1.50 -10.06 -23.84
N ALA A 21 2.19 -9.04 -24.27
CA ALA A 21 3.02 -8.19 -23.42
C ALA A 21 2.17 -7.25 -22.53
N SER A 22 1.05 -6.72 -23.03
CA SER A 22 0.24 -5.73 -22.33
C SER A 22 -0.51 -6.32 -21.12
N VAL A 23 -1.07 -7.51 -21.22
CA VAL A 23 -1.76 -8.19 -20.12
C VAL A 23 -0.76 -8.59 -19.03
N LYS A 24 0.38 -9.16 -19.40
CA LYS A 24 1.46 -9.50 -18.45
C LYS A 24 1.92 -8.26 -17.68
N VAL A 25 2.21 -7.16 -18.37
CA VAL A 25 2.63 -5.90 -17.73
C VAL A 25 1.53 -5.33 -16.84
N ALA A 26 0.26 -5.34 -17.28
CA ALA A 26 -0.87 -4.88 -16.48
C ALA A 26 -1.02 -5.70 -15.19
N VAL A 27 -0.92 -7.02 -15.25
CA VAL A 27 -0.98 -7.91 -14.07
C VAL A 27 0.22 -7.66 -13.16
N GLN A 28 1.43 -7.59 -13.70
CA GLN A 28 2.63 -7.31 -12.89
C GLN A 28 2.55 -5.96 -12.17
N LYS A 29 2.17 -4.90 -12.90
CA LYS A 29 2.05 -3.55 -12.31
C LYS A 29 0.88 -3.46 -11.35
N GLY A 30 -0.24 -4.11 -11.64
CA GLY A 30 -1.40 -4.17 -10.75
C GLY A 30 -1.07 -4.84 -9.43
N ILE A 31 -0.42 -6.01 -9.45
CA ILE A 31 0.01 -6.72 -8.25
C ILE A 31 1.03 -5.88 -7.46
N ALA A 32 2.07 -5.36 -8.11
CA ALA A 32 3.11 -4.58 -7.46
C ALA A 32 2.54 -3.32 -6.77
N ARG A 33 1.63 -2.61 -7.43
CA ARG A 33 1.02 -1.39 -6.87
C ARG A 33 -0.05 -1.71 -5.82
N GLY A 34 -0.79 -2.79 -5.96
CA GLY A 34 -1.74 -3.25 -4.94
C GLY A 34 -1.03 -3.65 -3.64
N LEU A 35 0.03 -4.43 -3.71
CA LEU A 35 0.87 -4.77 -2.56
C LEU A 35 1.46 -3.52 -1.90
N PHE A 36 1.92 -2.56 -2.69
CA PHE A 36 2.49 -1.32 -2.18
C PHE A 36 1.46 -0.44 -1.46
N SER A 37 0.25 -0.27 -2.05
CA SER A 37 -0.75 0.67 -1.53
C SER A 37 -1.29 0.25 -0.17
N ASN A 38 -1.70 -1.01 -0.02
CA ASN A 38 -2.32 -1.50 1.23
C ASN A 38 -1.35 -2.26 2.15
N GLU A 39 -0.08 -2.38 1.74
CA GLU A 39 0.99 -3.05 2.49
C GLU A 39 0.66 -4.51 2.89
N ALA A 40 -0.45 -5.05 2.40
CA ALA A 40 -0.89 -6.41 2.68
C ALA A 40 0.07 -7.43 2.06
N GLY A 41 0.71 -8.22 2.90
CA GLY A 41 1.70 -9.19 2.46
C GLY A 41 3.14 -8.67 2.37
N MET A 42 3.41 -7.40 2.66
CA MET A 42 4.77 -6.83 2.68
C MET A 42 5.50 -7.02 4.01
N GLY A 43 4.77 -7.25 5.11
CA GLY A 43 5.35 -7.38 6.45
C GLY A 43 5.53 -6.07 7.21
N SER A 44 5.16 -4.93 6.65
CA SER A 44 5.19 -3.62 7.30
C SER A 44 3.99 -3.41 8.24
N THR A 45 2.79 -3.70 7.79
CA THR A 45 1.54 -3.55 8.54
C THR A 45 1.55 -4.17 9.94
N PRO A 46 2.13 -5.37 10.20
CA PRO A 46 2.19 -5.96 11.53
C PRO A 46 2.84 -5.06 12.59
N HIS A 47 3.79 -4.20 12.23
CA HIS A 47 4.44 -3.29 13.18
C HIS A 47 3.47 -2.29 13.82
N ALA A 48 2.47 -1.83 13.07
CA ALA A 48 1.44 -0.94 13.60
C ALA A 48 0.37 -1.73 14.37
N HIS A 49 -0.02 -2.90 13.84
CA HIS A 49 -1.11 -3.69 14.43
C HIS A 49 -0.69 -4.43 15.71
N ALA A 50 0.59 -4.81 15.84
CA ALA A 50 1.10 -5.52 17.02
C ALA A 50 1.03 -4.71 18.33
N VAL A 51 1.00 -3.38 18.25
CA VAL A 51 0.92 -2.50 19.43
C VAL A 51 -0.52 -2.09 19.79
N ALA A 52 -1.51 -2.59 19.06
CA ALA A 52 -2.91 -2.26 19.31
C ALA A 52 -3.43 -2.93 20.58
N HIS A 53 -4.09 -2.14 21.43
CA HIS A 53 -4.77 -2.66 22.62
C HIS A 53 -6.16 -3.15 22.27
N VAL A 54 -6.31 -4.45 22.06
CA VAL A 54 -7.58 -5.11 21.71
C VAL A 54 -7.88 -6.23 22.69
N LYS A 55 -9.16 -6.60 22.79
CA LYS A 55 -9.58 -7.71 23.65
C LYS A 55 -9.16 -9.06 23.08
N HIS A 56 -9.09 -9.18 21.78
CA HIS A 56 -8.71 -10.40 21.07
C HIS A 56 -7.92 -10.06 19.79
N PRO A 57 -6.81 -10.76 19.49
CA PRO A 57 -5.98 -10.49 18.29
C PRO A 57 -6.78 -10.51 16.99
N ALA A 58 -7.80 -11.36 16.87
CA ALA A 58 -8.64 -11.43 15.69
C ALA A 58 -9.43 -10.13 15.41
N GLU A 59 -9.75 -9.32 16.42
CA GLU A 59 -10.42 -8.02 16.22
C GLU A 59 -9.52 -7.07 15.42
N GLN A 60 -8.23 -7.05 15.75
CA GLN A 60 -7.27 -6.22 15.01
C GLN A 60 -7.06 -6.73 13.60
N GLY A 61 -7.00 -8.06 13.40
CA GLY A 61 -6.94 -8.66 12.08
C GLY A 61 -8.15 -8.30 11.20
N LEU A 62 -9.36 -8.36 11.76
CA LEU A 62 -10.59 -7.96 11.06
C LEU A 62 -10.59 -6.46 10.72
N SER A 63 -10.15 -5.61 11.64
CA SER A 63 -9.99 -4.18 11.40
C SER A 63 -9.01 -3.89 10.26
N ALA A 64 -7.88 -4.60 10.23
CA ALA A 64 -6.91 -4.51 9.14
C ALA A 64 -7.50 -4.92 7.78
N MET A 65 -8.29 -5.99 7.74
CA MET A 65 -8.99 -6.42 6.51
C MET A 65 -9.96 -5.35 5.99
N VAL A 66 -10.69 -4.67 6.88
CA VAL A 66 -11.58 -3.55 6.51
C VAL A 66 -10.76 -2.39 5.95
N GLY A 67 -9.62 -2.06 6.57
CA GLY A 67 -8.70 -1.04 6.07
C GLY A 67 -8.21 -1.33 4.64
N VAL A 68 -7.76 -2.56 4.38
CA VAL A 68 -7.34 -3.00 3.04
C VAL A 68 -8.48 -2.93 2.02
N PHE A 69 -9.70 -3.31 2.41
CA PHE A 69 -10.87 -3.20 1.56
C PHE A 69 -11.18 -1.74 1.19
N ILE A 70 -11.16 -0.83 2.16
CA ILE A 70 -11.40 0.61 1.94
C ILE A 70 -10.32 1.17 1.01
N ASP A 71 -9.04 0.92 1.28
CA ASP A 71 -7.95 1.40 0.44
C ASP A 71 -8.09 0.91 -1.01
N THR A 72 -8.27 -0.39 -1.20
CA THR A 72 -8.28 -0.98 -2.54
C THR A 72 -9.57 -0.67 -3.31
N ILE A 73 -10.73 -0.87 -2.70
CA ILE A 73 -12.01 -0.77 -3.41
C ILE A 73 -12.52 0.66 -3.47
N LEU A 74 -12.37 1.46 -2.40
CA LEU A 74 -12.87 2.82 -2.41
C LEU A 74 -11.82 3.81 -2.90
N VAL A 75 -10.66 3.87 -2.28
CA VAL A 75 -9.66 4.92 -2.56
C VAL A 75 -9.00 4.71 -3.92
N CYS A 76 -8.45 3.51 -4.20
CA CYS A 76 -7.80 3.23 -5.47
C CYS A 76 -8.79 3.30 -6.64
N SER A 77 -10.05 2.82 -6.46
CA SER A 77 -11.07 2.91 -7.51
C SER A 77 -11.48 4.36 -7.77
N ALA A 78 -11.62 5.19 -6.73
CA ALA A 78 -11.94 6.61 -6.90
C ALA A 78 -10.84 7.33 -7.70
N THR A 79 -9.58 7.07 -7.40
CA THR A 79 -8.43 7.63 -8.13
C THR A 79 -8.43 7.17 -9.58
N ALA A 80 -8.60 5.87 -9.83
CA ALA A 80 -8.65 5.32 -11.18
C ALA A 80 -9.81 5.89 -12.00
N LEU A 81 -11.00 6.00 -11.42
CA LEU A 81 -12.17 6.59 -12.07
C LEU A 81 -11.96 8.07 -12.36
N SER A 82 -11.35 8.83 -11.47
CA SER A 82 -11.02 10.24 -11.70
C SER A 82 -10.11 10.41 -12.93
N ILE A 83 -9.08 9.57 -13.06
CA ILE A 83 -8.17 9.58 -14.21
C ILE A 83 -8.88 9.17 -15.49
N LEU A 84 -9.74 8.15 -15.47
CA LEU A 84 -10.43 7.64 -16.65
C LEU A 84 -11.52 8.60 -17.14
N VAL A 85 -12.32 9.16 -16.25
CA VAL A 85 -13.41 10.10 -16.60
C VAL A 85 -12.86 11.40 -17.18
N THR A 86 -11.77 11.92 -16.62
CA THR A 86 -11.10 13.12 -17.09
C THR A 86 -10.21 12.89 -18.30
N LYS A 87 -9.98 11.63 -18.68
CA LYS A 87 -9.02 11.23 -19.73
C LYS A 87 -7.60 11.75 -19.48
N ALA A 88 -7.24 11.94 -18.21
CA ALA A 88 -5.93 12.48 -17.86
C ALA A 88 -4.77 11.59 -18.34
N TYR A 89 -5.01 10.30 -18.59
CA TYR A 89 -4.04 9.35 -19.12
C TYR A 89 -3.49 9.69 -20.51
N ILE A 90 -4.13 10.60 -21.25
CA ILE A 90 -3.64 11.10 -22.55
C ILE A 90 -2.86 12.41 -22.42
N LEU A 91 -2.83 13.03 -21.25
CA LEU A 91 -2.10 14.26 -21.01
C LEU A 91 -0.60 14.02 -21.03
N LYS A 92 0.13 15.00 -21.53
CA LYS A 92 1.58 14.96 -21.66
C LYS A 92 2.20 16.10 -20.87
N ASP A 93 3.43 15.88 -20.44
CA ASP A 93 4.26 16.90 -19.82
C ASP A 93 4.90 17.85 -20.87
N ALA A 94 5.71 18.80 -20.40
CA ALA A 94 6.42 19.75 -21.27
C ALA A 94 7.44 19.08 -22.22
N ASN A 95 7.88 17.87 -21.90
CA ASN A 95 8.82 17.08 -22.71
C ASN A 95 8.12 16.20 -23.75
N GLY A 96 6.77 16.16 -23.74
CA GLY A 96 5.96 15.32 -24.63
C GLY A 96 5.74 13.89 -24.12
N ASP A 97 6.20 13.56 -22.91
CA ASP A 97 5.97 12.28 -22.23
C ASP A 97 4.60 12.25 -21.54
N PHE A 98 3.98 11.07 -21.47
CA PHE A 98 2.72 10.91 -20.74
C PHE A 98 2.91 11.16 -19.25
N LEU A 99 1.94 11.85 -18.63
CA LEU A 99 1.93 12.07 -17.19
C LEU A 99 1.89 10.74 -16.43
N VAL A 100 2.66 10.63 -15.35
CA VAL A 100 2.73 9.43 -14.51
C VAL A 100 2.65 9.78 -13.02
N GLY A 101 2.25 8.79 -12.20
CA GLY A 101 2.19 8.94 -10.75
C GLY A 101 1.32 10.11 -10.29
N ALA A 102 1.84 10.91 -9.37
CA ALA A 102 1.14 12.06 -8.78
C ALA A 102 0.74 13.12 -9.82
N GLN A 103 1.58 13.35 -10.83
CA GLN A 103 1.30 14.31 -11.89
C GLN A 103 0.06 13.93 -12.72
N LEU A 104 -0.17 12.62 -12.93
CA LEU A 104 -1.34 12.12 -13.62
C LEU A 104 -2.63 12.44 -12.87
N THR A 105 -2.63 12.18 -11.55
CA THR A 105 -3.78 12.51 -10.69
C THR A 105 -3.98 14.03 -10.60
N GLN A 106 -2.89 14.81 -10.53
CA GLN A 106 -2.95 16.27 -10.52
C GLN A 106 -3.54 16.80 -11.83
N GLY A 107 -3.17 16.21 -12.96
CA GLY A 107 -3.77 16.52 -14.27
C GLY A 107 -5.27 16.24 -14.31
N ALA A 108 -5.73 15.13 -13.71
CA ALA A 108 -7.15 14.80 -13.59
C ALA A 108 -7.93 15.84 -12.77
N PHE A 109 -7.40 16.25 -11.63
CA PHE A 109 -8.02 17.26 -10.76
C PHE A 109 -8.00 18.66 -11.41
N LYS A 110 -6.88 19.02 -12.03
CA LYS A 110 -6.75 20.28 -12.77
C LYS A 110 -7.75 20.38 -13.92
N SER A 111 -7.98 19.29 -14.66
CA SER A 111 -8.95 19.29 -15.77
C SER A 111 -10.40 19.43 -15.30
N SER A 112 -10.73 19.00 -14.06
CA SER A 112 -12.08 19.07 -13.51
C SER A 112 -12.35 20.34 -12.73
N PHE A 113 -11.39 20.81 -11.94
CA PHE A 113 -11.54 21.91 -10.98
C PHE A 113 -10.59 23.08 -11.23
N GLY A 114 -9.88 23.10 -12.37
CA GLY A 114 -8.91 24.13 -12.71
C GLY A 114 -7.72 24.17 -11.74
N GLU A 115 -7.11 25.33 -11.55
CA GLU A 115 -5.95 25.52 -10.67
C GLU A 115 -6.26 25.19 -9.21
N PHE A 116 -7.49 25.44 -8.75
CA PHE A 116 -7.92 25.05 -7.41
C PHE A 116 -7.77 23.55 -7.16
N GLY A 117 -8.17 22.71 -8.12
CA GLY A 117 -8.02 21.25 -8.02
C GLY A 117 -6.56 20.83 -7.93
N ALA A 118 -5.68 21.46 -8.71
CA ALA A 118 -4.25 21.19 -8.67
C ALA A 118 -3.62 21.55 -7.31
N ILE A 119 -3.97 22.70 -6.75
CA ILE A 119 -3.50 23.14 -5.43
C ILE A 119 -4.04 22.25 -4.31
N LEU A 120 -5.34 21.96 -4.33
CA LEU A 120 -5.98 21.08 -3.35
C LEU A 120 -5.29 19.71 -3.29
N LEU A 121 -5.07 19.10 -4.46
CA LEU A 121 -4.39 17.82 -4.53
C LEU A 121 -2.93 17.90 -4.06
N ALA A 122 -2.20 18.97 -4.40
CA ALA A 122 -0.83 19.15 -3.93
C ALA A 122 -0.75 19.22 -2.39
N VAL A 123 -1.68 19.93 -1.75
CA VAL A 123 -1.78 19.99 -0.28
C VAL A 123 -2.11 18.61 0.29
N CYS A 124 -3.08 17.88 -0.27
CA CYS A 124 -3.39 16.51 0.15
C CYS A 124 -2.18 15.58 0.02
N LEU A 125 -1.47 15.62 -1.11
CA LEU A 125 -0.27 14.82 -1.34
C LEU A 125 0.85 15.16 -0.34
N ALA A 126 1.01 16.43 0.04
CA ALA A 126 1.97 16.82 1.06
C ALA A 126 1.66 16.17 2.43
N PHE A 127 0.38 16.15 2.84
CA PHE A 127 -0.03 15.45 4.06
C PHE A 127 0.16 13.94 3.96
N PHE A 128 -0.19 13.33 2.83
CA PHE A 128 0.04 11.90 2.62
C PHE A 128 1.52 11.53 2.66
N ALA A 129 2.38 12.31 2.01
CA ALA A 129 3.82 12.10 2.05
C ALA A 129 4.36 12.22 3.50
N PHE A 130 3.93 13.23 4.23
CA PHE A 130 4.34 13.44 5.61
C PHE A 130 3.93 12.27 6.52
N THR A 131 2.67 11.84 6.46
CA THR A 131 2.17 10.71 7.27
C THR A 131 2.84 9.40 6.88
N THR A 132 3.11 9.17 5.60
CA THR A 132 3.82 7.99 5.11
C THR A 132 5.27 7.96 5.61
N ILE A 133 5.98 9.08 5.59
CA ILE A 133 7.34 9.17 6.13
C ILE A 133 7.35 8.81 7.62
N ILE A 134 6.40 9.32 8.41
CA ILE A 134 6.30 9.01 9.85
C ILE A 134 6.02 7.52 10.06
N GLY A 135 5.07 6.94 9.34
CA GLY A 135 4.70 5.53 9.45
C GLY A 135 5.88 4.61 9.13
N TRP A 136 6.51 4.81 7.98
CA TRP A 136 7.66 4.00 7.56
C TRP A 136 8.90 4.19 8.43
N TYR A 137 9.12 5.43 8.91
CA TYR A 137 10.15 5.69 9.91
C TYR A 137 9.93 4.86 11.17
N TYR A 138 8.69 4.81 11.68
CA TYR A 138 8.34 4.02 12.86
C TYR A 138 8.58 2.52 12.66
N PHE A 139 8.20 1.97 11.51
CA PHE A 139 8.45 0.56 11.19
C PHE A 139 9.95 0.24 11.19
N GLY A 140 10.75 1.08 10.55
CA GLY A 140 12.20 0.93 10.55
C GLY A 140 12.82 1.11 11.94
N GLU A 141 12.37 2.11 12.72
CA GLU A 141 12.84 2.34 14.10
C GLU A 141 12.57 1.12 14.99
N SER A 142 11.39 0.51 14.86
CA SER A 142 11.01 -0.68 15.61
C SER A 142 11.93 -1.86 15.29
N ASN A 143 12.23 -2.09 14.03
CA ASN A 143 13.17 -3.15 13.59
C ASN A 143 14.60 -2.91 14.07
N ILE A 144 15.11 -1.69 13.91
CA ILE A 144 16.48 -1.33 14.35
C ILE A 144 16.60 -1.48 15.87
N LYS A 145 15.58 -1.04 16.61
CA LYS A 145 15.55 -1.19 18.07
C LYS A 145 15.54 -2.66 18.50
N PHE A 146 14.79 -3.49 17.78
CA PHE A 146 14.70 -4.94 18.06
C PHE A 146 16.02 -5.66 17.77
N LEU A 147 16.63 -5.40 16.61
CA LEU A 147 17.83 -6.11 16.16
C LEU A 147 19.13 -5.61 16.82
N PHE A 148 19.27 -4.30 17.02
CA PHE A 148 20.54 -3.67 17.40
C PHE A 148 20.44 -2.85 18.70
N GLY A 149 19.25 -2.76 19.28
CA GLY A 149 19.02 -2.01 20.51
C GLY A 149 18.97 -0.50 20.34
N LYS A 150 18.73 0.21 21.45
CA LYS A 150 18.49 1.68 21.46
C LYS A 150 19.67 2.51 20.95
N LYS A 151 20.91 2.03 21.07
CA LYS A 151 22.11 2.78 20.65
C LYS A 151 22.17 3.03 19.14
N MET A 152 21.55 2.17 18.33
CA MET A 152 21.52 2.30 16.88
C MET A 152 20.42 3.22 16.35
N LEU A 153 19.58 3.79 17.20
CA LEU A 153 18.51 4.70 16.77
C LEU A 153 19.05 6.01 16.20
N LEU A 154 20.12 6.57 16.80
CA LEU A 154 20.70 7.83 16.30
C LEU A 154 21.34 7.67 14.90
N PRO A 155 22.21 6.68 14.65
CA PRO A 155 22.68 6.39 13.29
C PRO A 155 21.54 6.17 12.30
N TYR A 156 20.52 5.40 12.68
CA TYR A 156 19.35 5.14 11.82
C TYR A 156 18.64 6.44 11.43
N ARG A 157 18.40 7.35 12.38
CA ARG A 157 17.77 8.66 12.12
C ARG A 157 18.55 9.48 11.12
N ILE A 158 19.87 9.52 11.27
CA ILE A 158 20.76 10.24 10.34
C ILE A 158 20.65 9.66 8.93
N VAL A 159 20.71 8.31 8.82
CA VAL A 159 20.56 7.62 7.52
C VAL A 159 19.21 7.93 6.88
N VAL A 160 18.11 7.87 7.63
CA VAL A 160 16.77 8.19 7.10
C VAL A 160 16.70 9.62 6.57
N ILE A 161 17.23 10.60 7.30
CA ILE A 161 17.27 12.01 6.83
C ILE A 161 18.07 12.12 5.53
N LEU A 162 19.23 11.49 5.48
CA LEU A 162 20.06 11.51 4.27
C LEU A 162 19.36 10.82 3.09
N CYS A 163 18.66 9.71 3.32
CA CYS A 163 17.88 9.03 2.29
C CYS A 163 16.70 9.87 1.78
N ILE A 164 16.02 10.62 2.66
CA ILE A 164 14.94 11.53 2.25
C ILE A 164 15.50 12.65 1.36
N ILE A 165 16.61 13.27 1.76
CA ILE A 165 17.25 14.32 0.96
C ILE A 165 17.73 13.75 -0.37
N ALA A 166 18.45 12.63 -0.37
CA ALA A 166 18.94 12.00 -1.60
C ALA A 166 17.77 11.60 -2.52
N GLY A 167 16.71 11.02 -1.98
CA GLY A 167 15.53 10.62 -2.74
C GLY A 167 14.78 11.78 -3.38
N SER A 168 14.73 12.94 -2.71
CA SER A 168 14.07 14.13 -3.25
C SER A 168 14.82 14.74 -4.45
N LEU A 169 16.09 14.42 -4.61
CA LEU A 169 16.94 14.88 -5.72
C LEU A 169 16.97 13.91 -6.91
N GLN A 170 16.37 12.73 -6.76
CA GLN A 170 16.40 11.70 -7.80
C GLN A 170 15.21 11.80 -8.76
N GLU A 171 15.39 11.23 -9.95
CA GLU A 171 14.29 11.05 -10.89
C GLU A 171 13.24 10.08 -10.34
N VAL A 172 11.97 10.38 -10.57
CA VAL A 172 10.82 9.57 -10.11
C VAL A 172 10.94 8.09 -10.55
N LYS A 173 11.45 7.84 -11.75
CA LYS A 173 11.63 6.47 -12.29
C LYS A 173 12.63 5.66 -11.45
N ILE A 174 13.73 6.27 -11.01
CA ILE A 174 14.77 5.62 -10.18
C ILE A 174 14.20 5.29 -8.81
N VAL A 175 13.50 6.25 -8.19
CA VAL A 175 12.87 6.05 -6.87
C VAL A 175 11.88 4.88 -6.90
N TRP A 176 11.02 4.81 -7.93
CA TRP A 176 10.08 3.70 -8.09
C TRP A 176 10.78 2.35 -8.33
N SER A 177 11.87 2.32 -9.09
CA SER A 177 12.62 1.09 -9.33
C SER A 177 13.27 0.57 -8.05
N LEU A 178 13.85 1.46 -7.23
CA LEU A 178 14.39 1.10 -5.92
C LEU A 178 13.30 0.60 -4.97
N ALA A 179 12.16 1.30 -4.92
CA ALA A 179 11.01 0.88 -4.11
C ALA A 179 10.52 -0.52 -4.52
N ASP A 180 10.39 -0.81 -5.82
CA ASP A 180 9.97 -2.12 -6.32
C ASP A 180 10.94 -3.24 -5.91
N ILE A 181 12.27 -2.98 -5.91
CA ILE A 181 13.29 -3.93 -5.47
C ILE A 181 13.16 -4.21 -3.97
N PHE A 182 13.18 -3.17 -3.14
CA PHE A 182 13.12 -3.35 -1.68
C PHE A 182 11.79 -3.95 -1.22
N ASN A 183 10.67 -3.57 -1.83
CA ASN A 183 9.37 -4.17 -1.56
C ASN A 183 9.36 -5.66 -1.91
N SER A 184 9.93 -6.06 -3.04
CA SER A 184 10.05 -7.46 -3.43
C SER A 184 10.87 -8.27 -2.42
N LEU A 185 11.96 -7.69 -1.91
CA LEU A 185 12.79 -8.32 -0.87
C LEU A 185 12.03 -8.47 0.46
N MET A 186 11.15 -7.53 0.80
CA MET A 186 10.31 -7.62 2.02
C MET A 186 9.20 -8.65 1.88
N VAL A 187 8.58 -8.76 0.71
CA VAL A 187 7.46 -9.68 0.45
C VAL A 187 7.87 -11.14 0.61
N LEU A 188 9.06 -11.52 0.12
CA LEU A 188 9.48 -12.93 0.14
C LEU A 188 9.52 -13.55 1.53
N PRO A 189 10.25 -13.02 2.53
CA PRO A 189 10.27 -13.59 3.87
C PRO A 189 8.90 -13.49 4.56
N ASN A 190 8.15 -12.43 4.29
CA ASN A 190 6.83 -12.27 4.89
C ASN A 190 5.82 -13.30 4.37
N LEU A 191 5.84 -13.64 3.07
CA LEU A 191 4.98 -14.70 2.52
C LEU A 191 5.27 -16.05 3.18
N ILE A 192 6.54 -16.37 3.44
CA ILE A 192 6.92 -17.60 4.16
C ILE A 192 6.32 -17.58 5.57
N ALA A 193 6.46 -16.45 6.29
CA ALA A 193 5.90 -16.29 7.63
C ALA A 193 4.37 -16.42 7.64
N ILE A 194 3.65 -15.78 6.71
CA ILE A 194 2.19 -15.85 6.61
C ILE A 194 1.72 -17.30 6.36
N VAL A 195 2.38 -18.02 5.44
CA VAL A 195 2.03 -19.42 5.17
C VAL A 195 2.27 -20.27 6.40
N TRP A 196 3.40 -20.09 7.09
CA TRP A 196 3.73 -20.82 8.33
C TRP A 196 2.71 -20.57 9.43
N MET A 197 2.37 -19.30 9.68
CA MET A 197 1.44 -18.91 10.74
C MET A 197 -0.05 -19.11 10.38
N SER A 198 -0.36 -19.56 9.16
CA SER A 198 -1.76 -19.72 8.70
C SER A 198 -2.60 -20.65 9.58
N PHE A 199 -1.97 -21.66 10.17
CA PHE A 199 -2.63 -22.59 11.10
C PHE A 199 -2.98 -21.93 12.42
N GLU A 200 -2.09 -21.11 12.96
CA GLU A 200 -2.30 -20.34 14.20
C GLU A 200 -3.40 -19.30 14.02
N VAL A 201 -3.37 -18.56 12.90
CA VAL A 201 -4.44 -17.60 12.54
C VAL A 201 -5.79 -18.27 12.46
N LYS A 202 -5.87 -19.49 11.89
CA LYS A 202 -7.11 -20.26 11.83
C LYS A 202 -7.61 -20.67 13.21
N ALA A 203 -6.70 -21.09 14.09
CA ALA A 203 -7.03 -21.45 15.47
C ALA A 203 -7.54 -20.24 16.26
N LEU A 204 -6.83 -19.09 16.19
CA LEU A 204 -7.22 -17.82 16.79
C LEU A 204 -8.60 -17.35 16.31
N PHE A 205 -8.87 -17.47 15.02
CA PHE A 205 -10.16 -17.05 14.48
C PHE A 205 -11.31 -17.97 14.91
N LYS A 206 -11.03 -19.25 15.12
CA LYS A 206 -12.00 -20.21 15.67
C LYS A 206 -12.33 -19.87 17.14
N ASP A 207 -11.29 -19.64 17.95
CA ASP A 207 -11.44 -19.22 19.36
C ASP A 207 -12.26 -17.93 19.47
N TYR A 208 -11.91 -16.93 18.64
CA TYR A 208 -12.68 -15.68 18.56
C TYR A 208 -14.17 -15.90 18.29
N LYS A 209 -14.52 -16.73 17.30
CA LYS A 209 -15.91 -17.03 16.97
C LYS A 209 -16.65 -17.70 18.12
N GLU A 210 -16.03 -18.66 18.80
CA GLU A 210 -16.60 -19.37 19.95
C GLU A 210 -16.83 -18.43 21.15
N LYS A 211 -15.87 -17.55 21.42
CA LYS A 211 -15.96 -16.55 22.50
C LYS A 211 -16.99 -15.47 22.17
N PHE A 212 -17.03 -15.01 20.92
CA PHE A 212 -18.02 -14.04 20.47
C PHE A 212 -19.44 -14.56 20.61
N ALA A 213 -19.68 -15.82 20.23
CA ALA A 213 -21.00 -16.46 20.38
C ALA A 213 -21.44 -16.58 21.85
N LYS A 214 -20.50 -16.66 22.78
CA LYS A 214 -20.74 -16.70 24.25
C LYS A 214 -20.80 -15.31 24.90
N GLY A 215 -20.66 -14.23 24.12
CA GLY A 215 -20.66 -12.85 24.62
C GLY A 215 -19.40 -12.43 25.38
N ASN A 216 -18.35 -13.23 25.36
CA ASN A 216 -17.05 -12.91 25.96
C ASN A 216 -15.94 -13.07 24.92
N VAL A 217 -15.37 -11.97 24.46
CA VAL A 217 -14.31 -11.95 23.43
C VAL A 217 -12.90 -11.75 23.99
N THR A 218 -12.72 -11.91 25.30
CA THR A 218 -11.40 -11.69 25.91
C THR A 218 -10.46 -12.85 25.59
N TYR A 219 -9.29 -12.53 25.03
CA TYR A 219 -8.21 -13.47 24.80
C TYR A 219 -7.32 -13.58 26.04
N ASP A 220 -6.90 -14.78 26.36
CA ASP A 220 -5.99 -15.01 27.48
C ASP A 220 -4.55 -15.02 26.97
N TYR A 221 -3.86 -13.90 27.14
CA TYR A 221 -2.45 -13.74 26.73
C TYR A 221 -1.46 -14.50 27.62
N SER A 222 -1.90 -15.04 28.77
CA SER A 222 -1.03 -15.75 29.70
C SER A 222 -0.59 -17.14 29.20
N GLU A 223 -1.27 -17.67 28.18
CA GLU A 223 -0.93 -18.96 27.57
C GLU A 223 0.16 -18.86 26.50
N GLU A 224 0.48 -17.67 25.98
CA GLU A 224 1.53 -17.48 24.96
C GLU A 224 2.96 -17.53 25.53
N ASP A 225 3.13 -17.37 26.85
CA ASP A 225 4.43 -17.41 27.54
C ASP A 225 4.84 -18.85 27.96
N LYS A 226 4.12 -19.89 27.52
CA LYS A 226 4.42 -21.30 27.78
C LYS A 226 4.86 -22.03 26.54
#